data_f9e33f775e729d000b68b618f969d165
#
_entry.id   f9e33f775e729d000b68b618f969d165
#
_cell.length_a   1.000
_cell.length_b   1.000
_cell.length_c   1.000
_cell.angle_alpha   90.00
_cell.angle_beta   90.00
_cell.angle_gamma   90.00
#
_symmetry.space_group_name_H-M   'P 1'
#
loop_
_entity.id
_entity.type
_entity.pdbx_description
1 polymer ?
#
loop_
_entity_poly.entity_id
_entity_poly.type
_entity_poly.pdbx_seq_one_letter_code
_entity_poly.pdbx_strand_id
1 'polypeptide(L)'
;MSISKIDIVQSIAKELPVPPVMSYFLCDCWYVSEKIINTFAQRGFHTIGALKTNRLLYPSGMKKKLRELAAELSVTHREFDLVTVKKRNYYVYRYEGNLNGIENAVVLLSYPEKAFGNPKALRAFISTNAALSTQEILSWYVCRWPIEVFFRQCKDKLALDSYQIRSAQGIKRYWLLMSLAHFMCAVGTGRFCSFETGYHEICDTIQLEKYRYLFQCAK
;
A
#
# COMPACT_ATOMS: atom_id res chain seq x y z
N MET A 1 -16.69 11.28 -21.43
CA MET A 1 -16.46 9.91 -20.94
C MET A 1 -15.85 9.98 -19.54
N SER A 2 -16.41 9.29 -18.58
CA SER A 2 -15.83 9.19 -17.23
C SER A 2 -14.65 8.22 -17.26
N ILE A 3 -13.45 8.70 -16.94
CA ILE A 3 -12.23 7.86 -16.85
C ILE A 3 -12.29 7.11 -15.51
N SER A 4 -12.22 5.79 -15.54
CA SER A 4 -12.23 4.98 -14.30
C SER A 4 -10.86 5.05 -13.60
N LYS A 5 -10.85 4.78 -12.27
CA LYS A 5 -9.60 4.66 -11.51
C LYS A 5 -8.66 3.57 -12.08
N ILE A 6 -9.22 2.51 -12.64
CA ILE A 6 -8.47 1.42 -13.29
C ILE A 6 -7.75 1.94 -14.54
N ASP A 7 -8.45 2.73 -15.39
CA ASP A 7 -7.86 3.28 -16.61
C ASP A 7 -6.73 4.27 -16.29
N ILE A 8 -6.89 5.06 -15.23
CA ILE A 8 -5.82 5.97 -14.75
C ILE A 8 -4.58 5.17 -14.33
N VAL A 9 -4.74 4.12 -13.53
CA VAL A 9 -3.61 3.29 -13.07
C VAL A 9 -2.93 2.59 -14.25
N GLN A 10 -3.70 2.12 -15.24
CA GLN A 10 -3.12 1.52 -16.45
C GLN A 10 -2.34 2.54 -17.29
N SER A 11 -2.85 3.75 -17.43
CA SER A 11 -2.14 4.83 -18.14
C SER A 11 -0.81 5.14 -17.46
N ILE A 12 -0.80 5.29 -16.13
CA ILE A 12 0.42 5.47 -15.35
C ILE A 12 1.39 4.30 -15.54
N ALA A 13 0.90 3.06 -15.44
CA ALA A 13 1.74 1.87 -15.58
C ALA A 13 2.44 1.79 -16.93
N LYS A 14 1.77 2.20 -18.01
CA LYS A 14 2.35 2.22 -19.37
C LYS A 14 3.50 3.23 -19.52
N GLU A 15 3.49 4.30 -18.73
CA GLU A 15 4.53 5.36 -18.76
C GLU A 15 5.72 5.02 -17.85
N LEU A 16 5.59 4.02 -16.96
CA LEU A 16 6.68 3.64 -16.08
C LEU A 16 7.87 3.08 -16.87
N PRO A 17 9.11 3.42 -16.52
CA PRO A 17 10.29 2.79 -17.10
C PRO A 17 10.33 1.30 -16.73
N VAL A 18 10.91 0.49 -17.61
CA VAL A 18 11.20 -0.91 -17.29
C VAL A 18 12.24 -0.93 -16.16
N PRO A 19 11.95 -1.60 -15.04
CA PRO A 19 12.87 -1.60 -13.91
C PRO A 19 14.15 -2.40 -14.25
N PRO A 20 15.34 -1.91 -13.83
CA PRO A 20 16.60 -2.63 -14.07
C PRO A 20 16.79 -3.85 -13.17
N VAL A 21 15.98 -3.98 -12.12
CA VAL A 21 15.99 -5.07 -11.15
C VAL A 21 14.58 -5.58 -10.90
N MET A 22 14.45 -6.76 -10.31
CA MET A 22 13.15 -7.31 -9.93
C MET A 22 12.37 -6.31 -9.05
N SER A 23 11.21 -5.92 -9.51
CA SER A 23 10.41 -4.85 -8.89
C SER A 23 8.96 -5.27 -8.70
N TYR A 24 8.33 -4.71 -7.67
CA TYR A 24 6.99 -5.09 -7.24
C TYR A 24 6.04 -3.90 -7.26
N PHE A 25 4.89 -4.09 -7.87
CA PHE A 25 3.74 -3.21 -7.72
C PHE A 25 2.95 -3.62 -6.49
N LEU A 26 2.90 -2.75 -5.48
CA LEU A 26 2.19 -2.99 -4.22
C LEU A 26 0.83 -2.28 -4.24
N CYS A 27 -0.26 -3.01 -4.06
CA CYS A 27 -1.59 -2.41 -4.17
C CYS A 27 -2.58 -2.96 -3.13
N ASP A 28 -3.67 -2.23 -2.94
CA ASP A 28 -4.82 -2.70 -2.18
C ASP A 28 -5.76 -3.57 -3.04
N CYS A 29 -6.81 -4.10 -2.42
CA CYS A 29 -7.74 -5.01 -3.06
C CYS A 29 -8.57 -4.38 -4.21
N TRP A 30 -8.59 -3.05 -4.35
CA TRP A 30 -9.30 -2.36 -5.44
C TRP A 30 -8.57 -2.44 -6.77
N TYR A 31 -7.24 -2.58 -6.73
CA TYR A 31 -6.39 -2.59 -7.91
C TYR A 31 -5.93 -4.00 -8.33
N VAL A 32 -6.29 -5.04 -7.58
CA VAL A 32 -6.01 -6.42 -7.95
C VAL A 32 -7.04 -6.91 -8.98
N SER A 33 -6.72 -6.73 -10.24
CA SER A 33 -7.48 -7.23 -11.38
C SER A 33 -6.53 -7.76 -12.45
N GLU A 34 -6.96 -8.74 -13.22
CA GLU A 34 -6.20 -9.30 -14.35
C GLU A 34 -5.64 -8.19 -15.24
N LYS A 35 -6.48 -7.22 -15.60
CA LYS A 35 -6.15 -6.08 -16.47
C LYS A 35 -4.98 -5.25 -15.92
N ILE A 36 -4.97 -4.93 -14.63
CA ILE A 36 -3.89 -4.17 -13.98
C ILE A 36 -2.64 -5.05 -13.87
N ILE A 37 -2.77 -6.28 -13.38
CA ILE A 37 -1.64 -7.20 -13.21
C ILE A 37 -0.90 -7.39 -14.53
N ASN A 38 -1.64 -7.65 -15.63
CA ASN A 38 -1.05 -7.83 -16.95
C ASN A 38 -0.36 -6.55 -17.46
N THR A 39 -0.93 -5.38 -17.18
CA THR A 39 -0.30 -4.10 -17.57
C THR A 39 1.04 -3.90 -16.85
N PHE A 40 1.11 -4.17 -15.55
CA PHE A 40 2.37 -4.08 -14.80
C PHE A 40 3.35 -5.18 -15.18
N ALA A 41 2.88 -6.41 -15.42
CA ALA A 41 3.72 -7.52 -15.88
C ALA A 41 4.41 -7.23 -17.22
N GLN A 42 3.69 -6.61 -18.17
CA GLN A 42 4.27 -6.15 -19.45
C GLN A 42 5.37 -5.10 -19.29
N ARG A 43 5.41 -4.43 -18.15
CA ARG A 43 6.46 -3.46 -17.79
C ARG A 43 7.54 -4.04 -16.90
N GLY A 44 7.53 -5.37 -16.65
CA GLY A 44 8.54 -6.06 -15.85
C GLY A 44 8.33 -5.99 -14.33
N PHE A 45 7.11 -5.66 -13.88
CA PHE A 45 6.76 -5.65 -12.46
C PHE A 45 5.97 -6.90 -12.06
N HIS A 46 6.34 -7.52 -10.97
CA HIS A 46 5.46 -8.44 -10.26
C HIS A 46 4.45 -7.65 -9.40
N THR A 47 3.29 -8.25 -9.14
CA THR A 47 2.26 -7.63 -8.30
C THR A 47 2.16 -8.34 -6.96
N ILE A 48 2.17 -7.57 -5.87
CA ILE A 48 1.79 -8.04 -4.53
C ILE A 48 0.64 -7.15 -4.05
N GLY A 49 -0.51 -7.77 -3.73
CA GLY A 49 -1.69 -7.00 -3.37
C GLY A 49 -2.58 -7.69 -2.34
N ALA A 50 -3.46 -6.91 -1.70
CA ALA A 50 -4.53 -7.49 -0.89
C ALA A 50 -5.63 -8.05 -1.79
N LEU A 51 -6.33 -9.07 -1.28
CA LEU A 51 -7.49 -9.66 -1.94
C LEU A 51 -8.74 -9.47 -1.09
N LYS A 52 -9.88 -9.26 -1.76
CA LYS A 52 -11.19 -9.38 -1.11
C LYS A 52 -11.44 -10.85 -0.81
N THR A 53 -11.85 -11.18 0.41
CA THR A 53 -12.05 -12.57 0.87
C THR A 53 -13.23 -13.30 0.20
N ASN A 54 -14.01 -12.60 -0.62
CA ASN A 54 -15.06 -13.19 -1.47
C ASN A 54 -14.57 -13.63 -2.87
N ARG A 55 -13.27 -13.45 -3.20
CA ARG A 55 -12.67 -13.94 -4.43
C ARG A 55 -12.75 -15.47 -4.49
N LEU A 56 -12.74 -15.99 -5.71
CA LEU A 56 -12.88 -17.42 -5.99
C LEU A 56 -11.50 -18.02 -6.28
N LEU A 57 -11.26 -19.17 -5.67
CA LEU A 57 -10.17 -20.10 -5.98
C LEU A 57 -10.73 -21.40 -6.53
N TYR A 58 -9.85 -22.21 -7.07
CA TYR A 58 -10.19 -23.55 -7.62
C TYR A 58 -9.28 -24.63 -7.00
N PRO A 59 -9.27 -24.81 -5.67
CA PRO A 59 -8.48 -25.87 -5.06
C PRO A 59 -8.99 -27.23 -5.54
N SER A 60 -8.10 -28.06 -6.09
CA SER A 60 -8.43 -29.37 -6.65
C SER A 60 -9.59 -29.32 -7.67
N GLY A 61 -9.71 -28.25 -8.45
CA GLY A 61 -10.77 -28.04 -9.43
C GLY A 61 -12.13 -27.60 -8.87
N MET A 62 -12.29 -27.51 -7.56
CA MET A 62 -13.54 -27.08 -6.92
C MET A 62 -13.56 -25.57 -6.70
N LYS A 63 -14.65 -24.93 -7.09
CA LYS A 63 -14.85 -23.49 -6.92
C LYS A 63 -15.21 -23.16 -5.48
N LYS A 64 -14.33 -22.42 -4.78
CA LYS A 64 -14.55 -21.95 -3.39
C LYS A 64 -14.19 -20.48 -3.22
N LYS A 65 -14.88 -19.77 -2.34
CA LYS A 65 -14.47 -18.44 -1.92
C LYS A 65 -13.33 -18.53 -0.92
N LEU A 66 -12.41 -17.55 -0.93
CA LEU A 66 -11.28 -17.50 0.00
C LEU A 66 -11.71 -17.64 1.46
N ARG A 67 -12.79 -16.96 1.87
CA ARG A 67 -13.31 -17.03 3.23
C ARG A 67 -13.87 -18.41 3.61
N GLU A 68 -14.47 -19.12 2.65
CA GLU A 68 -15.03 -20.47 2.85
C GLU A 68 -13.89 -21.47 3.01
N LEU A 69 -12.90 -21.40 2.12
CA LEU A 69 -11.69 -22.21 2.24
C LEU A 69 -10.95 -21.98 3.56
N ALA A 70 -10.76 -20.69 3.93
CA ALA A 70 -10.09 -20.35 5.19
C ALA A 70 -10.84 -20.89 6.42
N ALA A 71 -12.17 -20.84 6.42
CA ALA A 71 -12.99 -21.39 7.51
C ALA A 71 -12.86 -22.92 7.62
N GLU A 72 -12.90 -23.65 6.51
CA GLU A 72 -12.71 -25.09 6.48
C GLU A 72 -11.33 -25.49 7.01
N LEU A 73 -10.27 -24.86 6.50
CA LEU A 73 -8.88 -25.17 6.90
C LEU A 73 -8.57 -24.79 8.35
N SER A 74 -9.23 -23.75 8.88
CA SER A 74 -9.00 -23.31 10.26
C SER A 74 -9.48 -24.31 11.31
N VAL A 75 -10.37 -25.23 10.96
CA VAL A 75 -10.86 -26.28 11.87
C VAL A 75 -9.74 -27.24 12.29
N THR A 76 -8.86 -27.60 11.38
CA THR A 76 -7.75 -28.53 11.64
C THR A 76 -6.45 -27.89 12.05
N HIS A 77 -6.29 -26.60 11.81
CA HIS A 77 -5.09 -25.80 12.06
C HIS A 77 -3.80 -26.28 11.31
N ARG A 78 -3.81 -27.48 10.76
CA ARG A 78 -2.62 -28.17 10.25
C ARG A 78 -2.00 -27.55 8.99
N GLU A 79 -2.80 -26.83 8.22
CA GLU A 79 -2.41 -26.26 6.92
C GLU A 79 -1.85 -24.83 7.06
N PHE A 80 -1.79 -24.29 8.26
CA PHE A 80 -1.31 -22.96 8.53
C PHE A 80 0.08 -22.97 9.17
N ASP A 81 1.01 -22.27 8.54
CA ASP A 81 2.34 -22.01 9.07
C ASP A 81 2.35 -20.74 9.93
N LEU A 82 3.15 -20.77 11.01
CA LEU A 82 3.38 -19.58 11.82
C LEU A 82 4.48 -18.73 11.18
N VAL A 83 4.14 -17.52 10.77
CA VAL A 83 5.04 -16.57 10.08
C VAL A 83 5.17 -15.29 10.88
N THR A 84 6.38 -14.82 11.12
CA THR A 84 6.64 -13.58 11.85
C THR A 84 6.99 -12.44 10.88
N VAL A 85 6.22 -11.34 10.94
CA VAL A 85 6.45 -10.13 10.13
C VAL A 85 6.47 -8.91 11.04
N LYS A 86 7.54 -8.13 11.02
CA LYS A 86 7.72 -6.94 11.89
C LYS A 86 7.35 -7.20 13.37
N LYS A 87 7.89 -8.28 13.95
CA LYS A 87 7.69 -8.69 15.34
C LYS A 87 6.23 -9.08 15.69
N ARG A 88 5.40 -9.41 14.71
CA ARG A 88 4.04 -9.91 14.89
C ARG A 88 3.90 -11.27 14.24
N ASN A 89 3.20 -12.17 14.91
CA ASN A 89 2.96 -13.52 14.44
C ASN A 89 1.62 -13.63 13.73
N TYR A 90 1.62 -14.40 12.65
CA TYR A 90 0.46 -14.67 11.81
C TYR A 90 0.43 -16.17 11.46
N TYR A 91 -0.73 -16.78 11.50
CA TYR A 91 -0.98 -18.07 10.89
C TYR A 91 -1.34 -17.86 9.43
N VAL A 92 -0.59 -18.44 8.52
CA VAL A 92 -0.71 -18.21 7.09
C VAL A 92 -0.82 -19.53 6.34
N TYR A 93 -1.88 -19.68 5.55
CA TYR A 93 -2.01 -20.73 4.56
C TYR A 93 -1.56 -20.21 3.20
N ARG A 94 -0.74 -20.99 2.49
CA ARG A 94 -0.23 -20.68 1.16
C ARG A 94 -0.90 -21.60 0.13
N TYR A 95 -1.49 -21.00 -0.87
CA TYR A 95 -2.04 -21.66 -2.04
C TYR A 95 -1.27 -21.19 -3.27
N GLU A 96 -0.88 -22.13 -4.14
CA GLU A 96 -0.28 -21.85 -5.44
C GLU A 96 -1.18 -22.38 -6.55
N GLY A 97 -1.56 -21.53 -7.49
CA GLY A 97 -2.44 -21.91 -8.58
C GLY A 97 -3.19 -20.75 -9.18
N ASN A 98 -4.27 -21.06 -9.88
CA ASN A 98 -5.06 -20.05 -10.56
C ASN A 98 -6.08 -19.40 -9.62
N LEU A 99 -6.09 -18.09 -9.63
CA LEU A 99 -7.14 -17.26 -9.06
C LEU A 99 -7.93 -16.65 -10.21
N ASN A 100 -9.25 -16.68 -10.17
CA ASN A 100 -10.15 -16.24 -11.23
C ASN A 100 -9.61 -15.09 -12.10
N GLY A 101 -9.18 -15.39 -13.33
CA GLY A 101 -8.56 -14.47 -14.29
C GLY A 101 -7.07 -14.20 -14.07
N ILE A 102 -6.40 -14.86 -13.10
CA ILE A 102 -4.97 -14.69 -12.83
C ILE A 102 -4.33 -16.07 -12.72
N GLU A 103 -3.42 -16.39 -13.63
CA GLU A 103 -2.71 -17.66 -13.66
C GLU A 103 -1.46 -17.63 -12.77
N ASN A 104 -1.07 -18.79 -12.26
CA ASN A 104 0.16 -19.03 -11.50
C ASN A 104 0.37 -18.03 -10.34
N ALA A 105 -0.70 -17.74 -9.60
CA ALA A 105 -0.65 -16.84 -8.46
C ALA A 105 -0.37 -17.59 -7.16
N VAL A 106 0.38 -16.95 -6.28
CA VAL A 106 0.44 -17.32 -4.86
C VAL A 106 -0.63 -16.55 -4.12
N VAL A 107 -1.51 -17.25 -3.43
CA VAL A 107 -2.54 -16.65 -2.57
C VAL A 107 -2.25 -17.03 -1.12
N LEU A 108 -2.18 -16.02 -0.25
CA LEU A 108 -2.00 -16.20 1.18
C LEU A 108 -3.29 -15.88 1.92
N LEU A 109 -3.72 -16.79 2.80
CA LEU A 109 -4.81 -16.56 3.76
C LEU A 109 -4.17 -16.39 5.13
N SER A 110 -4.32 -15.24 5.74
CA SER A 110 -3.58 -14.85 6.94
C SER A 110 -4.52 -14.46 8.07
N TYR A 111 -4.25 -14.99 9.27
CA TYR A 111 -4.87 -14.59 10.52
C TYR A 111 -3.80 -14.08 11.49
N PRO A 112 -4.03 -12.99 12.23
CA PRO A 112 -3.20 -12.68 13.38
C PRO A 112 -3.25 -13.84 14.40
N GLU A 113 -2.12 -14.18 15.00
CA GLU A 113 -2.02 -15.30 15.96
C GLU A 113 -3.14 -15.26 17.03
N LYS A 114 -3.36 -14.07 17.63
CA LYS A 114 -4.38 -13.88 18.69
C LYS A 114 -5.83 -13.94 18.20
N ALA A 115 -6.05 -13.97 16.89
CA ALA A 115 -7.39 -13.95 16.28
C ALA A 115 -7.54 -15.04 15.21
N PHE A 116 -6.82 -16.15 15.37
CA PHE A 116 -6.90 -17.30 14.47
C PHE A 116 -8.35 -17.83 14.41
N GLY A 117 -8.80 -18.16 13.21
CA GLY A 117 -10.16 -18.65 12.94
C GLY A 117 -11.27 -17.59 13.01
N ASN A 118 -10.98 -16.35 13.41
CA ASN A 118 -11.98 -15.28 13.40
C ASN A 118 -12.18 -14.75 11.96
N PRO A 119 -13.37 -14.91 11.34
CA PRO A 119 -13.62 -14.48 9.96
C PRO A 119 -13.41 -12.99 9.72
N LYS A 120 -13.59 -12.13 10.74
CA LYS A 120 -13.35 -10.68 10.64
C LYS A 120 -11.86 -10.32 10.62
N ALA A 121 -11.02 -11.19 11.16
CA ALA A 121 -9.57 -11.01 11.20
C ALA A 121 -8.86 -11.57 9.96
N LEU A 122 -9.55 -12.39 9.13
CA LEU A 122 -8.98 -12.93 7.90
C LEU A 122 -8.54 -11.82 6.96
N ARG A 123 -7.30 -11.95 6.48
CA ARG A 123 -6.75 -11.15 5.39
C ARG A 123 -6.25 -12.08 4.29
N ALA A 124 -6.43 -11.68 3.05
CA ALA A 124 -5.94 -12.44 1.92
C ALA A 124 -5.02 -11.56 1.06
N PHE A 125 -3.95 -12.16 0.54
CA PHE A 125 -2.97 -11.49 -0.29
C PHE A 125 -2.68 -12.32 -1.53
N ILE A 126 -2.18 -11.65 -2.57
CA ILE A 126 -1.71 -12.28 -3.81
C ILE A 126 -0.29 -11.84 -4.11
N SER A 127 0.50 -12.75 -4.67
CA SER A 127 1.74 -12.46 -5.37
C SER A 127 1.74 -13.13 -6.73
N THR A 128 2.21 -12.43 -7.76
CA THR A 128 2.47 -13.01 -9.09
C THR A 128 3.91 -13.55 -9.22
N ASN A 129 4.71 -13.43 -8.17
CA ASN A 129 6.02 -14.07 -8.09
C ASN A 129 5.94 -15.28 -7.15
N ALA A 130 5.93 -16.48 -7.74
CA ALA A 130 5.86 -17.74 -6.98
C ALA A 130 7.18 -18.10 -6.27
N ALA A 131 8.32 -17.50 -6.68
CA ALA A 131 9.61 -17.76 -6.06
C ALA A 131 9.76 -17.13 -4.66
N LEU A 132 8.90 -16.14 -4.31
CA LEU A 132 8.93 -15.55 -2.99
C LEU A 132 8.36 -16.49 -1.92
N SER A 133 9.03 -16.53 -0.78
CA SER A 133 8.51 -17.16 0.43
C SER A 133 7.29 -16.40 0.98
N THR A 134 6.48 -17.06 1.78
CA THR A 134 5.33 -16.47 2.47
C THR A 134 5.72 -15.22 3.29
N GLN A 135 6.86 -15.31 3.99
CA GLN A 135 7.37 -14.20 4.80
C GLN A 135 7.81 -13.00 3.95
N GLU A 136 8.45 -13.24 2.81
CA GLU A 136 8.86 -12.18 1.89
C GLU A 136 7.64 -11.46 1.30
N ILE A 137 6.63 -12.18 0.82
CA ILE A 137 5.39 -11.60 0.27
C ILE A 137 4.74 -10.67 1.31
N LEU A 138 4.58 -11.13 2.55
CA LEU A 138 3.98 -10.32 3.61
C LEU A 138 4.86 -9.12 3.98
N SER A 139 6.18 -9.29 4.01
CA SER A 139 7.14 -8.23 4.31
C SER A 139 7.12 -7.15 3.24
N TRP A 140 7.09 -7.52 1.96
CA TRP A 140 6.93 -6.57 0.86
C TRP A 140 5.58 -5.86 0.91
N TYR A 141 4.48 -6.57 1.17
CA TYR A 141 3.17 -5.94 1.26
C TYR A 141 3.11 -4.85 2.34
N VAL A 142 3.79 -5.05 3.47
CA VAL A 142 3.86 -4.04 4.54
C VAL A 142 4.55 -2.75 4.09
N CYS A 143 5.43 -2.80 3.09
CA CYS A 143 6.07 -1.60 2.52
C CYS A 143 5.06 -0.67 1.81
N ARG A 144 3.81 -1.08 1.59
CA ARG A 144 2.71 -0.22 1.12
C ARG A 144 2.22 0.77 2.18
N TRP A 145 2.36 0.42 3.47
CA TRP A 145 1.81 1.20 4.58
C TRP A 145 2.27 2.68 4.65
N PRO A 146 3.49 3.06 4.26
CA PRO A 146 3.91 4.47 4.21
C PRO A 146 2.98 5.40 3.42
N ILE A 147 2.25 4.90 2.41
CA ILE A 147 1.28 5.70 1.66
C ILE A 147 0.14 6.20 2.58
N GLU A 148 -0.36 5.33 3.48
CA GLU A 148 -1.41 5.70 4.43
C GLU A 148 -0.90 6.68 5.49
N VAL A 149 0.36 6.49 5.92
CA VAL A 149 1.03 7.42 6.85
C VAL A 149 1.19 8.80 6.20
N PHE A 150 1.66 8.86 4.94
CA PHE A 150 1.76 10.09 4.16
C PHE A 150 0.44 10.85 4.10
N PHE A 151 -0.64 10.20 3.68
CA PHE A 151 -1.96 10.85 3.60
C PHE A 151 -2.47 11.33 4.97
N ARG A 152 -2.24 10.57 6.02
CA ARG A 152 -2.60 10.98 7.38
C ARG A 152 -1.83 12.22 7.81
N GLN A 153 -0.51 12.24 7.65
CA GLN A 153 0.35 13.39 7.97
C GLN A 153 -0.05 14.63 7.17
N CYS A 154 -0.31 14.46 5.87
CA CYS A 154 -0.77 15.55 5.02
C CYS A 154 -2.12 16.13 5.46
N LYS A 155 -3.07 15.29 5.90
CA LYS A 155 -4.36 15.76 6.43
C LYS A 155 -4.19 16.47 7.77
N ASP A 156 -3.45 15.88 8.69
CA ASP A 156 -3.35 16.35 10.06
C ASP A 156 -2.49 17.64 10.17
N LYS A 157 -1.46 17.79 9.33
CA LYS A 157 -0.45 18.84 9.46
C LYS A 157 -0.35 19.79 8.26
N LEU A 158 -0.71 19.35 7.05
CA LEU A 158 -0.53 20.11 5.81
C LEU A 158 -1.86 20.47 5.13
N ALA A 159 -2.98 20.35 5.84
CA ALA A 159 -4.31 20.76 5.41
C ALA A 159 -4.78 20.13 4.06
N LEU A 160 -4.43 18.87 3.78
CA LEU A 160 -4.74 18.19 2.51
C LEU A 160 -6.22 18.24 2.14
N ASP A 161 -7.14 18.20 3.08
CA ASP A 161 -8.58 18.20 2.89
C ASP A 161 -9.27 19.52 3.30
N SER A 162 -8.51 20.55 3.65
CA SER A 162 -9.01 21.83 4.14
C SER A 162 -8.98 22.96 3.09
N TYR A 163 -8.46 22.69 1.89
CA TYR A 163 -8.39 23.72 0.85
C TYR A 163 -9.75 23.98 0.19
N GLN A 164 -9.99 25.25 -0.18
CA GLN A 164 -11.21 25.69 -0.86
C GLN A 164 -10.99 26.02 -2.34
N ILE A 165 -9.99 25.42 -2.96
CA ILE A 165 -9.63 25.63 -4.36
C ILE A 165 -10.57 24.86 -5.26
N ARG A 166 -11.22 25.56 -6.23
CA ARG A 166 -12.20 24.96 -7.16
C ARG A 166 -11.61 24.61 -8.52
N SER A 167 -10.51 25.23 -8.96
CA SER A 167 -9.90 24.95 -10.25
C SER A 167 -9.05 23.68 -10.22
N ALA A 168 -9.20 22.83 -11.22
CA ALA A 168 -8.41 21.58 -11.32
C ALA A 168 -6.91 21.85 -11.34
N GLN A 169 -6.47 22.93 -12.01
CA GLN A 169 -5.06 23.32 -12.04
C GLN A 169 -4.57 23.82 -10.67
N GLY A 170 -5.40 24.58 -9.95
CA GLY A 170 -5.10 25.01 -8.58
C GLY A 170 -4.95 23.82 -7.63
N ILE A 171 -5.84 22.84 -7.72
CA ILE A 171 -5.75 21.59 -6.93
C ILE A 171 -4.45 20.85 -7.23
N LYS A 172 -4.07 20.68 -8.51
CA LYS A 172 -2.81 20.01 -8.89
C LYS A 172 -1.59 20.73 -8.31
N ARG A 173 -1.56 22.07 -8.39
CA ARG A 173 -0.47 22.89 -7.82
C ARG A 173 -0.42 22.77 -6.29
N TYR A 174 -1.58 22.81 -5.64
CA TYR A 174 -1.66 22.64 -4.19
C TYR A 174 -1.10 21.28 -3.75
N TRP A 175 -1.47 20.20 -4.42
CA TRP A 175 -0.94 18.87 -4.14
C TRP A 175 0.56 18.76 -4.34
N LEU A 176 1.10 19.41 -5.37
CA LEU A 176 2.55 19.46 -5.60
C LEU A 176 3.27 20.22 -4.47
N LEU A 177 2.77 21.38 -4.07
CA LEU A 177 3.34 22.15 -2.95
C LEU A 177 3.26 21.40 -1.63
N MET A 178 2.14 20.76 -1.35
CA MET A 178 1.94 19.92 -0.17
C MET A 178 2.93 18.74 -0.15
N SER A 179 3.12 18.07 -1.30
CA SER A 179 4.09 16.97 -1.41
C SER A 179 5.52 17.44 -1.19
N LEU A 180 5.87 18.62 -1.70
CA LEU A 180 7.15 19.26 -1.47
C LEU A 180 7.33 19.62 0.02
N ALA A 181 6.32 20.21 0.66
CA ALA A 181 6.35 20.52 2.09
C ALA A 181 6.53 19.25 2.94
N HIS A 182 5.82 18.16 2.60
CA HIS A 182 6.02 16.86 3.26
C HIS A 182 7.45 16.34 3.10
N PHE A 183 8.00 16.43 1.90
CA PHE A 183 9.40 16.04 1.64
C PHE A 183 10.37 16.89 2.46
N MET A 184 10.19 18.21 2.53
CA MET A 184 11.01 19.11 3.35
C MET A 184 10.96 18.72 4.83
N CYS A 185 9.79 18.37 5.36
CA CYS A 185 9.68 17.86 6.73
C CYS A 185 10.43 16.52 6.93
N ALA A 186 10.45 15.65 5.94
CA ALA A 186 11.17 14.37 6.03
C ALA A 186 12.70 14.53 5.92
N VAL A 187 13.18 15.59 5.26
CA VAL A 187 14.62 15.91 5.14
C VAL A 187 15.09 16.79 6.31
N GLY A 188 14.18 17.56 6.93
CA GLY A 188 14.50 18.48 8.03
C GLY A 188 15.55 19.51 7.65
N THR A 189 16.37 19.92 8.62
CA THR A 189 17.43 20.91 8.47
C THR A 189 18.76 20.32 7.96
N GLY A 190 18.69 19.47 6.91
CA GLY A 190 19.86 18.90 6.23
C GLY A 190 20.19 17.45 6.60
N ARG A 191 19.30 16.76 7.31
CA ARG A 191 19.41 15.33 7.60
C ARG A 191 18.06 14.65 7.50
N PHE A 192 18.02 13.40 7.08
CA PHE A 192 16.80 12.61 7.14
C PHE A 192 16.33 12.41 8.59
N CYS A 193 15.10 12.79 8.87
CA CYS A 193 14.49 12.67 10.19
C CYS A 193 13.06 12.14 10.07
N SER A 194 12.38 11.93 11.20
CA SER A 194 10.96 11.66 11.17
C SER A 194 10.18 12.88 10.68
N PHE A 195 9.08 12.67 9.96
CA PHE A 195 8.21 13.78 9.53
C PHE A 195 7.82 14.70 10.69
N GLU A 196 7.46 14.15 11.85
CA GLU A 196 7.08 14.95 13.03
C GLU A 196 8.22 15.83 13.52
N THR A 197 9.44 15.29 13.60
CA THR A 197 10.64 16.07 14.01
C THR A 197 10.87 17.21 13.04
N GLY A 198 10.95 16.94 11.74
CA GLY A 198 11.22 17.99 10.74
C GLY A 198 10.07 19.00 10.61
N TYR A 199 8.82 18.57 10.80
CA TYR A 199 7.68 19.49 10.83
C TYR A 199 7.83 20.53 11.96
N HIS A 200 8.17 20.10 13.18
CA HIS A 200 8.38 21.01 14.30
C HIS A 200 9.58 21.94 14.07
N GLU A 201 10.72 21.40 13.62
CA GLU A 201 11.91 22.20 13.28
C GLU A 201 11.60 23.31 12.27
N ILE A 202 10.84 22.99 11.20
CA ILE A 202 10.46 23.98 10.19
C ILE A 202 9.47 24.99 10.75
N CYS A 203 8.48 24.58 11.52
CA CYS A 203 7.53 25.50 12.14
C CYS A 203 8.24 26.49 13.07
N ASP A 204 9.16 26.02 13.90
CA ASP A 204 9.94 26.87 14.82
C ASP A 204 10.81 27.86 14.03
N THR A 205 11.47 27.42 12.96
CA THR A 205 12.25 28.28 12.07
C THR A 205 11.40 29.38 11.45
N ILE A 206 10.24 29.04 10.90
CA ILE A 206 9.31 30.01 10.30
C ILE A 206 8.85 31.04 11.37
N GLN A 207 8.59 30.59 12.59
CA GLN A 207 8.14 31.46 13.67
C GLN A 207 9.24 32.43 14.10
N LEU A 208 10.48 31.96 14.21
CA LEU A 208 11.64 32.80 14.50
C LEU A 208 11.86 33.84 13.39
N GLU A 209 11.75 33.49 12.12
CA GLU A 209 11.87 34.42 11.00
C GLU A 209 10.77 35.49 11.01
N LYS A 210 9.54 35.12 11.36
CA LYS A 210 8.44 36.09 11.55
C LYS A 210 8.75 37.08 12.64
N TYR A 211 9.26 36.66 13.79
CA TYR A 211 9.66 37.56 14.87
C TYR A 211 10.80 38.48 14.44
N ARG A 212 11.83 37.98 13.79
CA ARG A 212 12.93 38.78 13.24
C ARG A 212 12.43 39.89 12.32
N TYR A 213 11.53 39.52 11.38
CA TYR A 213 10.92 40.49 10.47
C TYR A 213 10.14 41.58 11.21
N LEU A 214 9.29 41.21 12.18
CA LEU A 214 8.52 42.16 12.97
C LEU A 214 9.44 43.15 13.75
N PHE A 215 10.53 42.66 14.35
CA PHE A 215 11.49 43.50 15.05
C PHE A 215 12.25 44.44 14.10
N GLN A 216 12.49 44.03 12.86
CA GLN A 216 13.11 44.92 11.86
C GLN A 216 12.15 46.00 11.39
N CYS A 217 10.87 45.74 11.25
CA CYS A 217 9.85 46.67 10.84
C CYS A 217 9.45 47.69 11.96
N ALA A 218 9.75 47.34 13.20
CA ALA A 218 9.43 48.17 14.37
C ALA A 218 10.51 49.21 14.74
N LYS A 219 11.62 49.20 14.00
CA LYS A 219 12.69 50.24 14.09
C LYS A 219 12.50 51.29 13.01
#